data_55b32519041f1d2793c0c43d5a5ebf9c
#
_entry.id   55b32519041f1d2793c0c43d5a5ebf9c
#
_cell.length_a   1.000
_cell.length_b   1.000
_cell.length_c   1.000
_cell.angle_alpha   90.00
_cell.angle_beta   90.00
_cell.angle_gamma   90.00
#
_symmetry.space_group_name_H-M   'P 1'
#
loop_
_entity.id
_entity.type
_entity.pdbx_description
1 polymer ?
#
loop_
_entity_poly.entity_id
_entity_poly.type
_entity_poly.pdbx_seq_one_letter_code
_entity_poly.pdbx_strand_id
1 'polypeptide(L)'
;MKLNGNAVKPGNVIEHNGRLWTAVKVAHVKPGKGGAFAQIELRDIRDGTKLNERFRSSETVERVILNEAECTFLYDEGNHLVFMHSETFEQISIDKDMVGDRAAYLQDGMIVTMSSHEGDPISVELPDTVIMEVVEADAVVKGQTASSSYKPAVLENGERVMVPPHIETGTRIVVRPEDASYVERAKN
;
A
#
# COMPACT_ATOMS: atom_id res chain seq x y z
N MET A 1 18.41 5.23 -15.50
CA MET A 1 18.22 5.33 -16.97
C MET A 1 17.46 6.61 -17.31
N LYS A 2 18.02 7.45 -18.13
CA LYS A 2 17.39 8.71 -18.51
C LYS A 2 16.26 8.51 -19.51
N LEU A 3 15.11 9.11 -19.25
CA LEU A 3 13.95 9.16 -20.15
C LEU A 3 13.61 10.61 -20.48
N ASN A 4 13.06 10.82 -21.67
CA ASN A 4 12.41 12.10 -21.95
C ASN A 4 11.08 12.20 -21.19
N GLY A 5 10.67 13.42 -20.84
CA GLY A 5 9.42 13.66 -20.10
C GLY A 5 8.19 13.03 -20.79
N ASN A 6 8.17 13.01 -22.13
CA ASN A 6 7.09 12.39 -22.88
C ASN A 6 7.13 10.84 -22.92
N ALA A 7 8.21 10.23 -22.48
CA ALA A 7 8.35 8.77 -22.42
C ALA A 7 7.97 8.18 -21.05
N VAL A 8 7.71 9.02 -20.07
CA VAL A 8 7.26 8.57 -18.74
C VAL A 8 5.86 7.98 -18.85
N LYS A 9 5.67 6.83 -18.22
CA LYS A 9 4.39 6.10 -18.20
C LYS A 9 3.92 5.91 -16.75
N PRO A 10 2.61 5.76 -16.53
CA PRO A 10 2.10 5.35 -15.22
C PRO A 10 2.79 4.08 -14.73
N GLY A 11 3.14 4.04 -13.46
CA GLY A 11 3.90 2.95 -12.83
C GLY A 11 5.42 3.11 -12.89
N ASN A 12 5.95 4.03 -13.69
CA ASN A 12 7.39 4.30 -13.66
C ASN A 12 7.77 4.99 -12.33
N VAL A 13 8.93 4.60 -11.80
CA VAL A 13 9.55 5.28 -10.66
C VAL A 13 10.61 6.22 -11.21
N ILE A 14 10.55 7.47 -10.79
CA ILE A 14 11.50 8.50 -11.20
C ILE A 14 12.15 9.18 -9.99
N GLU A 15 13.38 9.60 -10.15
CA GLU A 15 14.04 10.47 -9.20
C GLU A 15 13.75 11.94 -9.55
N HIS A 16 13.24 12.68 -8.59
CA HIS A 16 12.93 14.09 -8.75
C HIS A 16 13.13 14.83 -7.43
N ASN A 17 13.92 15.90 -7.45
CA ASN A 17 14.25 16.70 -6.27
C ASN A 17 14.81 15.85 -5.08
N GLY A 18 15.66 14.88 -5.38
CA GLY A 18 16.30 14.02 -4.38
C GLY A 18 15.38 12.98 -3.74
N ARG A 19 14.18 12.79 -4.28
CA ARG A 19 13.18 11.81 -3.80
C ARG A 19 12.77 10.88 -4.94
N LEU A 20 12.24 9.73 -4.56
CA LEU A 20 11.71 8.74 -5.50
C LEU A 20 10.18 8.84 -5.56
N TRP A 21 9.65 8.89 -6.78
CA TRP A 21 8.24 9.08 -7.05
C TRP A 21 7.72 8.03 -8.02
N THR A 22 6.53 7.52 -7.75
CA THR A 22 5.78 6.73 -8.73
C THR A 22 4.91 7.65 -9.57
N ALA A 23 5.02 7.58 -10.89
CA ALA A 23 4.10 8.24 -11.80
C ALA A 23 2.74 7.54 -11.74
N VAL A 24 1.72 8.25 -11.27
CA VAL A 24 0.36 7.70 -11.12
C VAL A 24 -0.47 8.00 -12.36
N LYS A 25 -0.37 9.22 -12.87
CA LYS A 25 -1.12 9.67 -14.03
C LYS A 25 -0.24 10.55 -14.90
N VAL A 26 -0.34 10.34 -16.21
CA VAL A 26 0.43 11.10 -17.20
C VAL A 26 -0.54 11.65 -18.25
N ALA A 27 -0.48 12.96 -18.49
CA ALA A 27 -1.21 13.63 -19.56
C ALA A 27 -0.24 14.37 -20.48
N HIS A 28 -0.36 14.14 -21.78
CA HIS A 28 0.42 14.85 -22.78
C HIS A 28 -0.35 16.05 -23.29
N VAL A 29 0.25 17.24 -23.20
CA VAL A 29 -0.36 18.49 -23.63
C VAL A 29 0.46 19.11 -24.74
N LYS A 30 -0.20 19.38 -25.87
CA LYS A 30 0.36 20.11 -27.02
C LYS A 30 -0.38 21.42 -27.15
N PRO A 31 0.10 22.52 -26.56
CA PRO A 31 -0.54 23.81 -26.69
C PRO A 31 -0.39 24.33 -28.15
N GLY A 32 -1.33 25.14 -28.61
CA GLY A 32 -1.31 25.71 -29.94
C GLY A 32 -0.13 26.69 -30.18
N LYS A 33 0.41 27.25 -29.10
CA LYS A 33 1.65 28.03 -29.09
C LYS A 33 2.52 27.57 -27.93
N GLY A 34 3.76 27.22 -28.20
CA GLY A 34 4.73 26.75 -27.21
C GLY A 34 5.08 25.26 -27.38
N GLY A 35 6.03 24.79 -26.60
CA GLY A 35 6.50 23.40 -26.61
C GLY A 35 5.52 22.43 -25.95
N ALA A 36 5.47 21.21 -26.46
CA ALA A 36 4.73 20.12 -25.81
C ALA A 36 5.32 19.80 -24.43
N PHE A 37 4.46 19.42 -23.50
CA PHE A 37 4.86 19.01 -22.15
C PHE A 37 4.02 17.82 -21.66
N ALA A 38 4.58 17.09 -20.71
CA ALA A 38 3.87 16.06 -19.95
C ALA A 38 3.52 16.59 -18.58
N GLN A 39 2.26 16.50 -18.19
CA GLN A 39 1.81 16.76 -16.83
C GLN A 39 1.67 15.43 -16.11
N ILE A 40 2.44 15.26 -15.03
CA ILE A 40 2.57 13.98 -14.34
C ILE A 40 2.13 14.17 -12.89
N GLU A 41 1.16 13.37 -12.47
CA GLU A 41 0.83 13.20 -11.07
C GLU A 41 1.79 12.18 -10.48
N LEU A 42 2.57 12.63 -9.51
CA LEU A 42 3.58 11.84 -8.81
C LEU A 42 3.11 11.53 -7.39
N ARG A 43 3.45 10.34 -6.93
CA ARG A 43 3.27 9.94 -5.54
C ARG A 43 4.61 9.49 -4.97
N ASP A 44 5.03 10.11 -3.87
CA ASP A 44 6.23 9.69 -3.14
C ASP A 44 6.07 8.25 -2.66
N ILE A 45 7.08 7.41 -2.92
CA ILE A 45 7.00 5.99 -2.59
C ILE A 45 7.16 5.70 -1.12
N ARG A 46 7.72 6.63 -0.33
CA ARG A 46 7.93 6.48 1.12
C ARG A 46 6.74 6.94 1.95
N ASP A 47 6.21 8.10 1.66
CA ASP A 47 5.17 8.74 2.49
C ASP A 47 3.83 8.97 1.79
N GLY A 48 3.75 8.66 0.49
CA GLY A 48 2.53 8.83 -0.30
C GLY A 48 2.18 10.27 -0.65
N THR A 49 3.05 11.25 -0.36
CA THR A 49 2.86 12.66 -0.74
C THR A 49 2.60 12.77 -2.23
N LYS A 50 1.58 13.55 -2.59
CA LYS A 50 1.24 13.80 -4.00
C LYS A 50 1.90 15.08 -4.49
N LEU A 51 2.40 15.04 -5.71
CA LEU A 51 2.98 16.17 -6.42
C LEU A 51 2.51 16.13 -7.88
N ASN A 52 2.03 17.27 -8.38
CA ASN A 52 1.79 17.44 -9.81
C ASN A 52 2.94 18.22 -10.40
N GLU A 53 3.64 17.62 -11.34
CA GLU A 53 4.81 18.22 -11.96
C GLU A 53 4.64 18.27 -13.48
N ARG A 54 5.24 19.27 -14.08
CA ARG A 54 5.20 19.50 -15.52
C ARG A 54 6.60 19.36 -16.07
N PHE A 55 6.80 18.42 -16.99
CA PHE A 55 8.06 18.22 -17.70
C PHE A 55 7.90 18.56 -19.17
N ARG A 56 8.84 19.33 -19.71
CA ARG A 56 8.88 19.52 -21.16
C ARG A 56 9.11 18.17 -21.83
N SER A 57 8.56 17.97 -23.01
CA SER A 57 8.68 16.69 -23.74
C SER A 57 10.14 16.28 -24.00
N SER A 58 11.03 17.26 -24.15
CA SER A 58 12.47 17.08 -24.33
C SER A 58 13.29 17.05 -23.04
N GLU A 59 12.68 17.39 -21.91
CA GLU A 59 13.35 17.37 -20.60
C GLU A 59 13.60 15.92 -20.16
N THR A 60 14.79 15.66 -19.65
CA THR A 60 15.16 14.32 -19.20
C THR A 60 14.86 14.14 -17.72
N VAL A 61 14.29 12.99 -17.38
CA VAL A 61 14.07 12.52 -16.02
C VAL A 61 14.81 11.21 -15.78
N GLU A 62 15.24 10.96 -14.57
CA GLU A 62 15.91 9.71 -14.21
C GLU A 62 14.88 8.66 -13.81
N ARG A 63 14.75 7.61 -14.60
CA ARG A 63 13.96 6.43 -14.25
C ARG A 63 14.77 5.51 -13.35
N VAL A 64 14.18 5.09 -12.26
CA VAL A 64 14.76 4.16 -11.28
C VAL A 64 14.04 2.83 -11.36
N ILE A 65 14.81 1.74 -11.39
CA ILE A 65 14.27 0.38 -11.28
C ILE A 65 14.51 -0.08 -9.87
N LEU A 66 13.41 -0.43 -9.16
CA LEU A 66 13.47 -0.99 -7.81
C LEU A 66 13.65 -2.50 -7.91
N ASN A 67 14.46 -3.05 -7.01
CA ASN A 67 14.54 -4.50 -6.80
C ASN A 67 13.39 -4.93 -5.90
N GLU A 68 12.64 -5.93 -6.31
CA GLU A 68 11.57 -6.52 -5.53
C GLU A 68 11.98 -7.91 -5.06
N ALA A 69 11.67 -8.22 -3.82
CA ALA A 69 11.92 -9.53 -3.24
C ALA A 69 10.79 -9.94 -2.31
N GLU A 70 10.48 -11.22 -2.30
CA GLU A 70 9.59 -11.78 -1.29
C GLU A 70 10.31 -11.87 0.05
N CYS A 71 9.66 -11.38 1.09
CA CYS A 71 10.13 -11.46 2.46
C CYS A 71 9.02 -12.00 3.37
N THR A 72 9.43 -12.70 4.41
CA THR A 72 8.52 -13.21 5.44
C THR A 72 8.58 -12.29 6.65
N PHE A 73 7.43 -11.83 7.12
CA PHE A 73 7.35 -11.09 8.37
C PHE A 73 7.65 -12.00 9.55
N LEU A 74 8.58 -11.62 10.40
CA LEU A 74 8.98 -12.39 11.57
C LEU A 74 8.34 -11.86 12.85
N TYR A 75 8.65 -10.61 13.23
CA TYR A 75 8.15 -10.01 14.46
C TYR A 75 8.27 -8.48 14.48
N ASP A 76 7.53 -7.88 15.40
CA ASP A 76 7.52 -6.45 15.69
C ASP A 76 8.44 -6.20 16.91
N GLU A 77 9.42 -5.32 16.77
CA GLU A 77 10.32 -4.89 17.85
C GLU A 77 9.91 -3.53 18.48
N GLY A 78 8.70 -3.07 18.26
CA GLY A 78 8.21 -1.78 18.71
C GLY A 78 8.34 -0.69 17.65
N ASN A 79 9.52 -0.13 17.44
CA ASN A 79 9.76 0.89 16.41
C ASN A 79 10.17 0.30 15.06
N HIS A 80 10.57 -0.96 15.05
CA HIS A 80 11.07 -1.66 13.86
C HIS A 80 10.28 -2.94 13.62
N LEU A 81 10.20 -3.31 12.37
CA LEU A 81 9.62 -4.56 11.90
C LEU A 81 10.73 -5.41 11.29
N VAL A 82 10.79 -6.68 11.66
CA VAL A 82 11.82 -7.60 11.17
C VAL A 82 11.22 -8.57 10.17
N PHE A 83 11.85 -8.63 9.01
CA PHE A 83 11.52 -9.52 7.90
C PHE A 83 12.70 -10.39 7.57
N MET A 84 12.44 -11.50 6.92
CA MET A 84 13.48 -12.41 6.40
C MET A 84 13.31 -12.55 4.89
N HIS A 85 14.38 -12.33 4.16
CA HIS A 85 14.40 -12.55 2.71
C HIS A 85 14.17 -14.02 2.40
N SER A 86 13.21 -14.34 1.51
CA SER A 86 12.77 -15.71 1.28
C SER A 86 13.83 -16.63 0.63
N GLU A 87 14.76 -16.04 -0.13
CA GLU A 87 15.83 -16.81 -0.80
C GLU A 87 17.15 -16.82 -0.04
N THR A 88 17.58 -15.67 0.49
CA THR A 88 18.88 -15.53 1.16
C THR A 88 18.83 -15.77 2.65
N PHE A 89 17.63 -15.76 3.24
CA PHE A 89 17.35 -15.88 4.68
C PHE A 89 18.00 -14.77 5.53
N GLU A 90 18.45 -13.69 4.90
CA GLU A 90 18.91 -12.51 5.62
C GLU A 90 17.74 -11.81 6.30
N GLN A 91 17.98 -11.39 7.53
CA GLN A 91 17.02 -10.58 8.28
C GLN A 91 17.18 -9.12 7.94
N ILE A 92 16.06 -8.45 7.72
CA ILE A 92 15.98 -7.05 7.36
C ILE A 92 15.10 -6.36 8.39
N SER A 93 15.64 -5.36 9.07
CA SER A 93 14.90 -4.52 10.00
C SER A 93 14.56 -3.20 9.32
N ILE A 94 13.29 -2.83 9.34
CA ILE A 94 12.82 -1.57 8.77
C ILE A 94 12.07 -0.76 9.82
N ASP A 95 12.04 0.56 9.63
CA ASP A 95 11.24 1.44 10.47
C ASP A 95 9.75 1.15 10.26
N LYS A 96 9.02 1.01 11.36
CA LYS A 96 7.57 0.74 11.34
C LYS A 96 6.77 1.83 10.60
N ASP A 97 7.24 3.07 10.67
CA ASP A 97 6.60 4.20 9.97
C ASP A 97 6.62 4.04 8.44
N MET A 98 7.56 3.26 7.90
CA MET A 98 7.61 2.96 6.47
C MET A 98 6.37 2.17 6.00
N VAL A 99 5.83 1.30 6.84
CA VAL A 99 4.61 0.55 6.56
C VAL A 99 3.37 1.35 6.97
N GLY A 100 3.46 2.15 8.02
CA GLY A 100 2.37 2.97 8.52
C GLY A 100 1.24 2.14 9.14
N ASP A 101 0.00 2.57 8.92
CA ASP A 101 -1.19 1.94 9.52
C ASP A 101 -1.39 0.48 9.10
N ARG A 102 -0.87 0.09 7.93
CA ARG A 102 -0.94 -1.29 7.46
C ARG A 102 -0.11 -2.27 8.30
N ALA A 103 0.83 -1.77 9.11
CA ALA A 103 1.64 -2.61 10.00
C ALA A 103 0.77 -3.42 10.98
N ALA A 104 -0.39 -2.91 11.37
CA ALA A 104 -1.33 -3.61 12.24
C ALA A 104 -1.90 -4.91 11.63
N TYR A 105 -1.84 -5.05 10.32
CA TYR A 105 -2.32 -6.24 9.61
C TYR A 105 -1.23 -7.29 9.36
N LEU A 106 0.01 -7.01 9.71
CA LEU A 106 1.09 -7.99 9.61
C LEU A 106 0.85 -9.14 10.58
N GLN A 107 0.98 -10.35 10.08
CA GLN A 107 0.86 -11.59 10.84
C GLN A 107 2.17 -12.37 10.74
N ASP A 108 2.53 -13.06 11.81
CA ASP A 108 3.69 -13.92 11.86
C ASP A 108 3.69 -14.92 10.68
N GLY A 109 4.78 -14.95 9.95
CA GLY A 109 4.90 -15.79 8.75
C GLY A 109 4.27 -15.23 7.47
N MET A 110 3.69 -14.03 7.51
CA MET A 110 3.10 -13.39 6.32
C MET A 110 4.18 -13.08 5.28
N ILE A 111 3.88 -13.40 4.02
CA ILE A 111 4.74 -13.07 2.89
C ILE A 111 4.36 -11.69 2.35
N VAL A 112 5.35 -10.82 2.25
CA VAL A 112 5.22 -9.48 1.71
C VAL A 112 6.17 -9.29 0.54
N THR A 113 5.93 -8.28 -0.29
CA THR A 113 6.87 -7.84 -1.33
C THR A 113 7.61 -6.61 -0.82
N MET A 114 8.92 -6.71 -0.70
CA MET A 114 9.78 -5.60 -0.31
C MET A 114 10.48 -5.03 -1.54
N SER A 115 10.33 -3.74 -1.75
CA SER A 115 11.03 -3.00 -2.80
C SER A 115 12.23 -2.29 -2.20
N SER A 116 13.36 -2.39 -2.88
CA SER A 116 14.61 -1.75 -2.46
C SER A 116 15.31 -1.05 -3.62
N HIS A 117 16.10 -0.04 -3.28
CA HIS A 117 16.94 0.68 -4.22
C HIS A 117 18.36 0.73 -3.65
N GLU A 118 19.32 0.24 -4.43
CA GLU A 118 20.74 0.17 -4.03
C GLU A 118 20.95 -0.47 -2.65
N GLY A 119 20.20 -1.52 -2.35
CA GLY A 119 20.26 -2.23 -1.08
C GLY A 119 19.42 -1.64 0.05
N ASP A 120 18.89 -0.42 -0.10
CA ASP A 120 18.06 0.23 0.90
C ASP A 120 16.58 -0.15 0.71
N PRO A 121 15.90 -0.68 1.73
CA PRO A 121 14.45 -0.90 1.67
C PRO A 121 13.71 0.43 1.49
N ILE A 122 12.79 0.46 0.53
CA ILE A 122 12.01 1.65 0.18
C ILE A 122 10.54 1.48 0.59
N SER A 123 9.96 0.33 0.31
CA SER A 123 8.55 0.07 0.59
C SER A 123 8.29 -1.40 0.83
N VAL A 124 7.22 -1.67 1.58
CA VAL A 124 6.70 -3.01 1.84
C VAL A 124 5.26 -3.05 1.37
N GLU A 125 4.95 -4.03 0.54
CA GLU A 125 3.61 -4.27 0.05
C GLU A 125 3.05 -5.56 0.68
N LEU A 126 1.96 -5.40 1.42
CA LEU A 126 1.24 -6.50 2.02
C LEU A 126 0.40 -7.23 0.95
N PRO A 127 -0.05 -8.46 1.21
CA PRO A 127 -1.09 -9.08 0.37
C PRO A 127 -2.31 -8.16 0.24
N ASP A 128 -3.00 -8.23 -0.89
CA ASP A 128 -4.19 -7.40 -1.16
C ASP A 128 -5.28 -7.58 -0.11
N THR A 129 -5.37 -8.79 0.42
CA THR A 129 -6.33 -9.15 1.46
C THR A 129 -5.69 -10.01 2.53
N VAL A 130 -6.21 -9.89 3.76
CA VAL A 130 -5.82 -10.72 4.91
C VAL A 130 -7.07 -11.24 5.60
N ILE A 131 -6.96 -12.38 6.29
CA ILE A 131 -8.04 -12.94 7.09
C ILE A 131 -7.81 -12.53 8.54
N MET A 132 -8.85 -11.94 9.14
CA MET A 132 -8.86 -11.49 10.54
C MET A 132 -10.12 -11.97 11.24
N GLU A 133 -9.99 -12.29 12.53
CA GLU A 133 -11.13 -12.60 13.37
C GLU A 133 -11.76 -11.33 13.93
N VAL A 134 -13.08 -11.26 13.91
CA VAL A 134 -13.85 -10.21 14.61
C VAL A 134 -13.91 -10.57 16.08
N VAL A 135 -13.32 -9.74 16.93
CA VAL A 135 -13.31 -9.96 18.39
C VAL A 135 -14.42 -9.21 19.11
N GLU A 136 -14.98 -8.18 18.49
CA GLU A 136 -16.08 -7.39 19.01
C GLU A 136 -16.97 -6.89 17.87
N ALA A 137 -18.26 -7.17 17.94
CA ALA A 137 -19.28 -6.64 17.05
C ALA A 137 -20.62 -6.63 17.75
N ASP A 138 -21.41 -5.57 17.51
CA ASP A 138 -22.75 -5.49 18.05
C ASP A 138 -23.64 -6.60 17.51
N ALA A 139 -24.44 -7.20 18.38
CA ALA A 139 -25.43 -8.20 17.99
C ALA A 139 -26.55 -7.56 17.17
N VAL A 140 -27.09 -8.33 16.21
CA VAL A 140 -28.31 -7.93 15.50
C VAL A 140 -29.48 -8.05 16.44
N VAL A 141 -30.20 -6.95 16.66
CA VAL A 141 -31.45 -6.96 17.47
C VAL A 141 -32.57 -7.49 16.60
N LYS A 142 -33.18 -8.62 17.04
CA LYS A 142 -34.39 -9.17 16.40
C LYS A 142 -35.52 -8.16 16.46
N GLY A 143 -36.14 -7.86 15.31
CA GLY A 143 -37.31 -6.95 15.19
C GLY A 143 -36.96 -5.53 14.79
N GLN A 144 -35.74 -5.15 14.68
CA GLN A 144 -35.38 -3.95 13.91
C GLN A 144 -35.42 -4.30 12.43
N THR A 145 -36.20 -3.53 11.68
CA THR A 145 -36.13 -3.58 10.21
C THR A 145 -34.65 -3.51 9.82
N ALA A 146 -34.20 -4.54 9.16
CA ALA A 146 -32.82 -4.64 8.71
C ALA A 146 -32.47 -3.41 7.89
N SER A 147 -31.86 -2.42 8.55
CA SER A 147 -31.13 -1.42 7.78
C SER A 147 -29.96 -2.17 7.16
N SER A 148 -29.79 -2.04 5.86
CA SER A 148 -28.63 -2.56 5.13
C SER A 148 -27.33 -1.83 5.51
N SER A 149 -27.34 -1.04 6.56
CA SER A 149 -26.22 -0.25 7.04
C SER A 149 -25.18 -1.13 7.71
N TYR A 150 -23.94 -0.92 7.37
CA TYR A 150 -22.81 -1.56 8.03
C TYR A 150 -22.71 -1.09 9.48
N LYS A 151 -22.16 -1.93 10.31
CA LYS A 151 -21.89 -1.65 11.73
C LYS A 151 -20.38 -1.73 12.01
N PRO A 152 -19.89 -1.02 13.03
CA PRO A 152 -18.49 -1.12 13.42
C PRO A 152 -18.20 -2.48 14.08
N ALA A 153 -17.03 -3.02 13.77
CA ALA A 153 -16.48 -4.20 14.42
C ALA A 153 -15.01 -3.95 14.77
N VAL A 154 -14.51 -4.64 15.79
CA VAL A 154 -13.10 -4.62 16.17
C VAL A 154 -12.49 -5.96 15.78
N LEU A 155 -11.35 -5.90 15.12
CA LEU A 155 -10.57 -7.06 14.70
C LEU A 155 -9.56 -7.48 15.76
N GLU A 156 -9.05 -8.70 15.64
CA GLU A 156 -8.04 -9.26 16.55
C GLU A 156 -6.75 -8.43 16.65
N ASN A 157 -6.44 -7.61 15.65
CA ASN A 157 -5.32 -6.68 15.64
C ASN A 157 -5.62 -5.32 16.30
N GLY A 158 -6.83 -5.14 16.85
CA GLY A 158 -7.29 -3.90 17.47
C GLY A 158 -7.84 -2.85 16.49
N GLU A 159 -7.77 -3.09 15.20
CA GLU A 159 -8.28 -2.17 14.19
C GLU A 159 -9.81 -2.28 14.06
N ARG A 160 -10.41 -1.15 13.68
CA ARG A 160 -11.86 -1.09 13.42
C ARG A 160 -12.15 -1.22 11.94
N VAL A 161 -13.24 -1.92 11.64
CA VAL A 161 -13.73 -2.11 10.28
C VAL A 161 -15.25 -2.06 10.28
N MET A 162 -15.81 -1.51 9.20
CA MET A 162 -17.27 -1.54 9.00
C MET A 162 -17.65 -2.86 8.34
N VAL A 163 -18.56 -3.59 8.95
CA VAL A 163 -19.00 -4.91 8.48
C VAL A 163 -20.51 -4.95 8.27
N PRO A 164 -21.01 -5.86 7.41
CA PRO A 164 -22.45 -6.10 7.27
C PRO A 164 -23.08 -6.49 8.62
N PRO A 165 -24.41 -6.23 8.81
CA PRO A 165 -25.08 -6.49 10.08
C PRO A 165 -25.01 -7.93 10.57
N HIS A 166 -24.94 -8.91 9.66
CA HIS A 166 -24.91 -10.35 9.97
C HIS A 166 -23.57 -10.86 10.50
N ILE A 167 -22.52 -10.06 10.46
CA ILE A 167 -21.20 -10.44 10.99
C ILE A 167 -21.22 -10.36 12.51
N GLU A 168 -20.91 -11.45 13.16
CA GLU A 168 -20.91 -11.60 14.62
C GLU A 168 -19.48 -11.75 15.14
N THR A 169 -19.31 -11.52 16.44
CA THR A 169 -18.06 -11.82 17.16
C THR A 169 -17.67 -13.29 16.94
N GLY A 170 -16.38 -13.53 16.69
CA GLY A 170 -15.83 -14.86 16.38
C GLY A 170 -15.84 -15.21 14.89
N THR A 171 -16.45 -14.37 14.05
CA THR A 171 -16.43 -14.59 12.61
C THR A 171 -15.08 -14.19 12.01
N ARG A 172 -14.54 -15.06 11.17
CA ARG A 172 -13.34 -14.72 10.39
C ARG A 172 -13.77 -14.06 9.07
N ILE A 173 -13.17 -12.92 8.79
CA ILE A 173 -13.48 -12.11 7.62
C ILE A 173 -12.23 -11.81 6.80
N VAL A 174 -12.44 -11.55 5.53
CA VAL A 174 -11.42 -11.06 4.60
C VAL A 174 -11.48 -9.55 4.58
N VAL A 175 -10.36 -8.91 4.88
CA VAL A 175 -10.23 -7.45 4.88
C VAL A 175 -9.09 -7.00 3.97
N ARG A 176 -9.20 -5.80 3.47
CA ARG A 176 -8.15 -5.16 2.67
C ARG A 176 -7.36 -4.22 3.57
N PRO A 177 -6.05 -4.47 3.80
CA PRO A 177 -5.22 -3.64 4.68
C PRO A 177 -5.06 -2.20 4.21
N GLU A 178 -5.10 -1.95 2.92
CA GLU A 178 -4.86 -0.64 2.32
C GLU A 178 -5.84 0.43 2.81
N ASP A 179 -7.11 0.07 2.95
CA ASP A 179 -8.20 0.97 3.35
C ASP A 179 -9.02 0.49 4.54
N ALA A 180 -8.57 -0.58 5.20
CA ALA A 180 -9.27 -1.22 6.32
C ALA A 180 -10.73 -1.58 5.98
N SER A 181 -10.98 -2.11 4.79
CA SER A 181 -12.32 -2.44 4.31
C SER A 181 -12.63 -3.94 4.37
N TYR A 182 -13.88 -4.24 4.71
CA TYR A 182 -14.44 -5.58 4.63
C TYR A 182 -14.62 -6.00 3.17
N VAL A 183 -14.21 -7.21 2.84
CA VAL A 183 -14.41 -7.80 1.51
C VAL A 183 -15.50 -8.87 1.55
N GLU A 184 -15.30 -9.91 2.33
CA GLU A 184 -16.23 -11.02 2.46
C GLU A 184 -15.99 -11.82 3.75
N ARG A 185 -16.92 -12.70 4.07
CA ARG A 185 -16.69 -13.71 5.12
C ARG A 185 -15.67 -14.72 4.64
N ALA A 186 -14.69 -15.06 5.49
CA ALA A 186 -13.70 -16.07 5.14
C ALA A 186 -14.37 -17.44 4.93
N LYS A 187 -13.94 -18.15 3.90
CA LYS A 187 -14.36 -19.52 3.66
C LYS A 187 -13.56 -20.44 4.59
N ASN A 188 -14.25 -21.43 5.14
CA ASN A 188 -13.62 -22.49 5.95
C ASN A 188 -12.78 -23.40 5.07
#